data_d0bc37a5509667286042e42a8b5a267e
#
_entry.id   d0bc37a5509667286042e42a8b5a267e
#
_cell.length_a   1.000
_cell.length_b   1.000
_cell.length_c   1.000
_cell.angle_alpha   90.00
_cell.angle_beta   90.00
_cell.angle_gamma   90.00
#
_symmetry.space_group_name_H-M   'P 1'
#
loop_
_entity.id
_entity.type
_entity.pdbx_description
1 polymer ?
#
loop_
_entity_poly.entity_id
_entity_poly.type
_entity_poly.pdbx_seq_one_letter_code
_entity_poly.pdbx_strand_id
1 'polypeptide(L)'
;MKDTVKLVITHFFIISTGVLFIISLSNLLFDGNEPLLPELPWQIFLTGILGALPSFLFYFKNEPTKKQFRVRTVIHFIVIETVVMTEGALFKWFEGLVGALVFFAVVLAVYLFVWAYSYFMNMHLARDINAAIKRFNEDDEDDEV
;
A
#
# COMPACT_ATOMS: atom_id res chain seq x y z
N MET A 1 9.50 -13.35 10.80
CA MET A 1 8.18 -13.89 10.46
C MET A 1 7.01 -13.06 11.02
N LYS A 2 6.96 -12.74 12.33
CA LYS A 2 5.84 -11.94 12.89
C LYS A 2 5.67 -10.58 12.19
N ASP A 3 6.75 -9.87 11.91
CA ASP A 3 6.71 -8.54 11.27
C ASP A 3 6.25 -8.60 9.82
N THR A 4 6.62 -9.67 9.09
CA THR A 4 6.16 -9.87 7.70
C THR A 4 4.66 -10.15 7.65
N VAL A 5 4.14 -10.97 8.58
CA VAL A 5 2.70 -11.24 8.68
C VAL A 5 1.94 -9.95 9.02
N LYS A 6 2.47 -9.15 9.97
CA LYS A 6 1.89 -7.84 10.31
C LYS A 6 1.87 -6.90 9.08
N LEU A 7 2.95 -6.88 8.30
CA LEU A 7 3.04 -6.08 7.08
C LEU A 7 1.97 -6.50 6.06
N VAL A 8 1.83 -7.79 5.79
CA VAL A 8 0.82 -8.32 4.85
C VAL A 8 -0.60 -7.98 5.31
N ILE A 9 -0.91 -8.15 6.60
CA ILE A 9 -2.21 -7.80 7.16
C ILE A 9 -2.48 -6.29 7.03
N THR A 10 -1.48 -5.46 7.32
CA THR A 10 -1.60 -4.00 7.18
C THR A 10 -1.87 -3.62 5.71
N HIS A 11 -1.14 -4.20 4.76
CA HIS A 11 -1.36 -3.93 3.33
C HIS A 11 -2.73 -4.42 2.87
N PHE A 12 -3.19 -5.58 3.35
CA PHE A 12 -4.56 -6.03 3.08
C PHE A 12 -5.61 -4.98 3.45
N PHE A 13 -5.54 -4.43 4.67
CA PHE A 13 -6.48 -3.40 5.10
C PHE A 13 -6.33 -2.10 4.32
N ILE A 14 -5.10 -1.66 4.03
CA ILE A 14 -4.85 -0.44 3.24
C ILE A 14 -5.44 -0.58 1.84
N ILE A 15 -5.18 -1.71 1.16
CA ILE A 15 -5.66 -1.96 -0.20
C ILE A 15 -7.18 -2.06 -0.22
N SER A 16 -7.77 -2.87 0.66
CA SER A 16 -9.23 -3.05 0.73
C SER A 16 -9.94 -1.73 1.03
N THR A 17 -9.42 -0.93 1.97
CA THR A 17 -9.98 0.40 2.29
C THR A 17 -9.81 1.38 1.14
N GLY A 18 -8.65 1.37 0.47
CA GLY A 18 -8.37 2.21 -0.69
C GLY A 18 -9.32 1.91 -1.86
N VAL A 19 -9.51 0.64 -2.18
CA VAL A 19 -10.45 0.20 -3.24
C VAL A 19 -11.89 0.61 -2.88
N LEU A 20 -12.33 0.33 -1.65
CA LEU A 20 -13.65 0.73 -1.19
C LEU A 20 -13.86 2.25 -1.28
N PHE A 21 -12.86 3.03 -0.88
CA PHE A 21 -12.91 4.49 -0.96
C PHE A 21 -13.04 4.98 -2.40
N ILE A 22 -12.24 4.43 -3.33
CA ILE A 22 -12.29 4.80 -4.76
C ILE A 22 -13.66 4.48 -5.34
N ILE A 23 -14.19 3.27 -5.09
CA ILE A 23 -15.51 2.86 -5.60
C ILE A 23 -16.60 3.75 -5.03
N SER A 24 -16.56 4.03 -3.73
CA SER A 24 -17.54 4.89 -3.07
C SER A 24 -17.49 6.33 -3.60
N LEU A 25 -16.28 6.87 -3.83
CA LEU A 25 -16.08 8.19 -4.39
C LEU A 25 -16.53 8.26 -5.85
N SER A 26 -16.21 7.25 -6.65
CA SER A 26 -16.64 7.14 -8.04
C SER A 26 -18.17 7.11 -8.15
N ASN A 27 -18.82 6.29 -7.32
CA ASN A 27 -20.29 6.23 -7.27
C ASN A 27 -20.89 7.58 -6.89
N LEU A 28 -20.33 8.26 -5.89
CA LEU A 28 -20.79 9.59 -5.48
C LEU A 28 -20.65 10.66 -6.58
N LEU A 29 -19.56 10.60 -7.36
CA LEU A 29 -19.25 11.67 -8.34
C LEU A 29 -19.91 11.44 -9.72
N PHE A 30 -20.11 10.20 -10.12
CA PHE A 30 -20.51 9.86 -11.49
C PHE A 30 -21.87 9.17 -11.59
N ASP A 31 -22.22 8.29 -10.65
CA ASP A 31 -23.39 7.42 -10.75
C ASP A 31 -24.38 7.51 -9.57
N GLY A 32 -24.20 8.42 -8.70
CA GLY A 32 -24.88 8.77 -7.42
C GLY A 32 -26.17 8.06 -6.96
N ASN A 33 -26.77 7.18 -7.77
CA ASN A 33 -27.99 6.43 -7.46
C ASN A 33 -27.91 4.94 -7.81
N GLU A 34 -26.79 4.46 -8.35
CA GLU A 34 -26.65 3.03 -8.66
C GLU A 34 -26.37 2.27 -7.35
N PRO A 35 -27.15 1.22 -7.04
CA PRO A 35 -26.89 0.39 -5.88
C PRO A 35 -25.57 -0.36 -6.07
N LEU A 36 -24.74 -0.40 -5.02
CA LEU A 36 -23.54 -1.22 -5.04
C LEU A 36 -23.90 -2.70 -5.26
N LEU A 37 -23.20 -3.36 -6.19
CA LEU A 37 -23.42 -4.75 -6.50
C LEU A 37 -23.22 -5.63 -5.26
N PRO A 38 -24.07 -6.64 -5.01
CA PRO A 38 -23.95 -7.54 -3.86
C PRO A 38 -22.61 -8.28 -3.80
N GLU A 39 -21.96 -8.50 -4.95
CA GLU A 39 -20.67 -9.18 -5.08
C GLU A 39 -19.48 -8.28 -4.73
N LEU A 40 -19.67 -6.97 -4.67
CA LEU A 40 -18.60 -6.01 -4.46
C LEU A 40 -17.78 -6.25 -3.19
N PRO A 41 -18.37 -6.57 -2.03
CA PRO A 41 -17.59 -6.87 -0.82
C PRO A 41 -16.61 -8.04 -1.01
N TRP A 42 -17.02 -9.08 -1.74
CA TRP A 42 -16.15 -10.21 -2.05
C TRP A 42 -15.03 -9.85 -3.02
N GLN A 43 -15.32 -9.02 -4.01
CA GLN A 43 -14.32 -8.53 -4.95
C GLN A 43 -13.26 -7.71 -4.21
N ILE A 44 -13.67 -6.77 -3.34
CA ILE A 44 -12.76 -5.97 -2.52
C ILE A 44 -11.90 -6.86 -1.60
N PHE A 45 -12.52 -7.86 -0.97
CA PHE A 45 -11.81 -8.80 -0.10
C PHE A 45 -10.74 -9.59 -0.87
N LEU A 46 -11.08 -10.10 -2.05
CA LEU A 46 -10.15 -10.83 -2.92
C LEU A 46 -9.00 -9.92 -3.37
N THR A 47 -9.30 -8.70 -3.83
CA THR A 47 -8.29 -7.70 -4.21
C THR A 47 -7.36 -7.38 -3.06
N GLY A 48 -7.89 -7.24 -1.85
CA GLY A 48 -7.10 -7.04 -0.64
C GLY A 48 -6.12 -8.18 -0.38
N ILE A 49 -6.58 -9.44 -0.51
CA ILE A 49 -5.72 -10.62 -0.33
C ILE A 49 -4.64 -10.66 -1.42
N LEU A 50 -5.03 -10.64 -2.70
CA LEU A 50 -4.11 -10.78 -3.82
C LEU A 50 -3.12 -9.61 -3.90
N GLY A 51 -3.58 -8.39 -3.61
CA GLY A 51 -2.73 -7.21 -3.56
C GLY A 51 -1.78 -7.18 -2.35
N ALA A 52 -2.12 -7.85 -1.24
CA ALA A 52 -1.23 -7.93 -0.08
C ALA A 52 -0.12 -8.99 -0.23
N LEU A 53 -0.33 -10.03 -1.04
CA LEU A 53 0.66 -11.10 -1.22
C LEU A 53 2.03 -10.61 -1.71
N PRO A 54 2.13 -9.65 -2.65
CA PRO A 54 3.43 -9.13 -3.09
C PRO A 54 4.26 -8.49 -1.98
N SER A 55 3.65 -8.15 -0.83
CA SER A 55 4.37 -7.59 0.33
C SER A 55 5.42 -8.55 0.89
N PHE A 56 5.33 -9.85 0.61
CA PHE A 56 6.40 -10.81 0.92
C PHE A 56 7.72 -10.48 0.21
N LEU A 57 7.72 -9.73 -0.89
CA LEU A 57 8.93 -9.25 -1.56
C LEU A 57 9.79 -8.35 -0.66
N PHE A 58 9.18 -7.73 0.37
CA PHE A 58 9.88 -6.91 1.35
C PHE A 58 10.40 -7.69 2.55
N TYR A 59 10.29 -9.02 2.54
CA TYR A 59 10.98 -9.84 3.53
C TYR A 59 12.48 -9.87 3.23
N PHE A 60 13.27 -9.35 4.15
CA PHE A 60 14.73 -9.37 4.08
C PHE A 60 15.29 -10.17 5.25
N LYS A 61 16.22 -11.06 4.96
CA LYS A 61 16.98 -11.80 5.98
C LYS A 61 18.09 -10.90 6.58
N ASN A 62 18.63 -9.99 5.79
CA ASN A 62 19.66 -9.02 6.15
C ASN A 62 19.20 -7.63 5.70
N GLU A 63 19.82 -6.56 6.21
CA GLU A 63 19.51 -5.19 5.79
C GLU A 63 19.67 -5.02 4.27
N PRO A 64 18.64 -4.54 3.56
CA PRO A 64 18.68 -4.39 2.13
C PRO A 64 19.53 -3.18 1.72
N THR A 65 20.29 -3.32 0.64
CA THR A 65 20.90 -2.16 0.00
C THR A 65 19.84 -1.24 -0.60
N LYS A 66 20.14 0.06 -0.73
CA LYS A 66 19.23 1.05 -1.35
C LYS A 66 18.80 0.63 -2.77
N LYS A 67 19.69 -0.05 -3.52
CA LYS A 67 19.37 -0.56 -4.85
C LYS A 67 18.37 -1.72 -4.79
N GLN A 68 18.61 -2.68 -3.91
CA GLN A 68 17.71 -3.84 -3.72
C GLN A 68 16.31 -3.38 -3.29
N PHE A 69 16.23 -2.41 -2.37
CA PHE A 69 14.95 -1.86 -1.94
C PHE A 69 14.19 -1.22 -3.11
N ARG A 70 14.85 -0.35 -3.90
CA ARG A 70 14.21 0.30 -5.07
C ARG A 70 13.72 -0.71 -6.10
N VAL A 71 14.53 -1.71 -6.44
CA VAL A 71 14.15 -2.74 -7.43
C VAL A 71 12.92 -3.50 -6.93
N ARG A 72 12.88 -3.92 -5.67
CA ARG A 72 11.73 -4.62 -5.10
C ARG A 72 10.47 -3.74 -5.05
N THR A 73 10.61 -2.45 -4.77
CA THR A 73 9.48 -1.50 -4.81
C THR A 73 8.89 -1.42 -6.22
N VAL A 74 9.72 -1.35 -7.25
CA VAL A 74 9.24 -1.34 -8.65
C VAL A 74 8.57 -2.67 -9.02
N ILE A 75 9.17 -3.80 -8.66
CA ILE A 75 8.56 -5.12 -8.91
C ILE A 75 7.23 -5.24 -8.18
N HIS A 76 7.17 -4.83 -6.91
CA HIS A 76 5.96 -4.84 -6.12
C HIS A 76 4.84 -4.02 -6.77
N PHE A 77 5.16 -2.80 -7.25
CA PHE A 77 4.22 -1.97 -7.98
C PHE A 77 3.69 -2.68 -9.24
N ILE A 78 4.59 -3.21 -10.08
CA ILE A 78 4.19 -3.90 -11.32
C ILE A 78 3.27 -5.08 -11.02
N VAL A 79 3.56 -5.86 -9.97
CA VAL A 79 2.74 -7.01 -9.59
C VAL A 79 1.36 -6.57 -9.10
N ILE A 80 1.30 -5.57 -8.22
CA ILE A 80 0.00 -5.03 -7.74
C ILE A 80 -0.81 -4.48 -8.91
N GLU A 81 -0.21 -3.65 -9.76
CA GLU A 81 -0.88 -3.06 -10.92
C GLU A 81 -1.44 -4.16 -11.84
N THR A 82 -0.65 -5.20 -12.13
CA THR A 82 -1.08 -6.32 -12.95
C THR A 82 -2.26 -7.07 -12.32
N VAL A 83 -2.20 -7.34 -11.02
CA VAL A 83 -3.28 -8.02 -10.29
C VAL A 83 -4.56 -7.19 -10.34
N VAL A 84 -4.50 -5.93 -9.96
CA VAL A 84 -5.67 -5.04 -9.86
C VAL A 84 -6.28 -4.78 -11.25
N MET A 85 -5.46 -4.57 -12.28
CA MET A 85 -5.95 -4.44 -13.66
C MET A 85 -6.62 -5.71 -14.19
N THR A 86 -6.08 -6.88 -13.83
CA THR A 86 -6.68 -8.17 -14.20
C THR A 86 -8.02 -8.36 -13.51
N GLU A 87 -8.10 -8.08 -12.21
CA GLU A 87 -9.35 -8.15 -11.46
C GLU A 87 -10.37 -7.13 -11.98
N GLY A 88 -9.95 -5.89 -12.24
CA GLY A 88 -10.81 -4.85 -12.81
C GLY A 88 -11.43 -5.26 -14.15
N ALA A 89 -10.66 -5.94 -15.01
CA ALA A 89 -11.16 -6.48 -16.26
C ALA A 89 -12.12 -7.66 -16.03
N LEU A 90 -11.83 -8.56 -15.10
CA LEU A 90 -12.67 -9.72 -14.78
C LEU A 90 -13.99 -9.30 -14.13
N PHE A 91 -13.95 -8.35 -13.24
CA PHE A 91 -15.12 -7.85 -12.51
C PHE A 91 -15.84 -6.71 -13.22
N LYS A 92 -15.36 -6.31 -14.41
CA LYS A 92 -15.95 -5.24 -15.22
C LYS A 92 -16.01 -3.88 -14.49
N TRP A 93 -14.97 -3.56 -13.72
CA TRP A 93 -14.85 -2.26 -13.03
C TRP A 93 -14.58 -1.09 -13.99
N PHE A 94 -14.20 -1.40 -15.23
CA PHE A 94 -14.02 -0.42 -16.30
C PHE A 94 -14.43 -1.02 -17.64
N GLU A 95 -14.79 -0.16 -18.59
CA GLU A 95 -15.14 -0.53 -19.95
C GLU A 95 -14.26 0.19 -20.97
N GLY A 96 -13.85 -0.53 -21.99
CA GLY A 96 -13.05 -0.01 -23.08
C GLY A 96 -11.65 0.49 -22.67
N LEU A 97 -10.92 0.99 -23.66
CA LEU A 97 -9.53 1.43 -23.47
C LEU A 97 -9.43 2.67 -22.57
N VAL A 98 -10.34 3.63 -22.74
CA VAL A 98 -10.32 4.87 -21.95
C VAL A 98 -10.58 4.56 -20.48
N GLY A 99 -11.58 3.73 -20.17
CA GLY A 99 -11.85 3.27 -18.80
C GLY A 99 -10.66 2.56 -18.19
N ALA A 100 -10.00 1.67 -18.94
CA ALA A 100 -8.78 0.98 -18.48
C ALA A 100 -7.64 1.96 -18.17
N LEU A 101 -7.41 2.98 -19.01
CA LEU A 101 -6.36 3.97 -18.78
C LEU A 101 -6.65 4.86 -17.55
N VAL A 102 -7.90 5.26 -17.37
CA VAL A 102 -8.31 6.03 -16.17
C VAL A 102 -8.14 5.18 -14.93
N PHE A 103 -8.58 3.93 -14.95
CA PHE A 103 -8.45 3.01 -13.83
C PHE A 103 -6.98 2.75 -13.47
N PHE A 104 -6.12 2.49 -14.45
CA PHE A 104 -4.66 2.40 -14.28
C PHE A 104 -4.09 3.66 -13.60
N ALA A 105 -4.44 4.84 -14.09
CA ALA A 105 -3.95 6.09 -13.53
C ALA A 105 -4.39 6.30 -12.07
N VAL A 106 -5.61 5.88 -11.72
CA VAL A 106 -6.13 5.95 -10.35
C VAL A 106 -5.36 5.00 -9.43
N VAL A 107 -5.14 3.75 -9.85
CA VAL A 107 -4.37 2.77 -9.07
C VAL A 107 -2.93 3.26 -8.86
N LEU A 108 -2.30 3.79 -9.91
CA LEU A 108 -0.96 4.42 -9.82
C LEU A 108 -0.95 5.58 -8.82
N ALA A 109 -1.93 6.47 -8.87
CA ALA A 109 -2.02 7.62 -7.96
C ALA A 109 -2.15 7.17 -6.50
N VAL A 110 -3.00 6.17 -6.22
CA VAL A 110 -3.16 5.59 -4.88
C VAL A 110 -1.86 4.95 -4.41
N TYR A 111 -1.19 4.18 -5.28
CA TYR A 111 0.09 3.57 -4.94
C TYR A 111 1.14 4.62 -4.56
N LEU A 112 1.27 5.67 -5.37
CA LEU A 112 2.21 6.76 -5.10
C LEU A 112 1.88 7.50 -3.80
N PHE A 113 0.59 7.72 -3.51
CA PHE A 113 0.14 8.34 -2.26
C PHE A 113 0.51 7.49 -1.04
N VAL A 114 0.22 6.19 -1.07
CA VAL A 114 0.56 5.25 0.02
C VAL A 114 2.08 5.16 0.20
N TRP A 115 2.82 5.11 -0.91
CA TRP A 115 4.29 5.10 -0.87
C TRP A 115 4.85 6.39 -0.24
N ALA A 116 4.37 7.56 -0.65
CA ALA A 116 4.79 8.84 -0.10
C ALA A 116 4.45 8.94 1.40
N TYR A 117 3.23 8.58 1.78
CA TYR A 117 2.81 8.53 3.18
C TYR A 117 3.72 7.63 4.02
N SER A 118 3.99 6.42 3.55
CA SER A 118 4.89 5.47 4.23
C SER A 118 6.31 6.01 4.36
N TYR A 119 6.81 6.70 3.33
CA TYR A 119 8.12 7.34 3.36
C TYR A 119 8.20 8.43 4.43
N PHE A 120 7.20 9.32 4.51
CA PHE A 120 7.16 10.37 5.52
C PHE A 120 7.04 9.80 6.94
N MET A 121 6.18 8.81 7.14
CA MET A 121 6.04 8.13 8.43
C MET A 121 7.35 7.50 8.91
N ASN A 122 8.05 6.80 8.01
CA ASN A 122 9.34 6.19 8.34
C ASN A 122 10.42 7.23 8.65
N MET A 123 10.42 8.38 7.97
CA MET A 123 11.33 9.48 8.29
C MET A 123 11.06 10.07 9.69
N HIS A 124 9.80 10.27 10.05
CA HIS A 124 9.45 10.75 11.41
C HIS A 124 9.89 9.74 12.46
N LEU A 125 9.56 8.47 12.28
CA LEU A 125 9.97 7.41 13.21
C LEU A 125 11.50 7.33 13.38
N ALA A 126 12.25 7.43 12.28
CA ALA A 126 13.72 7.44 12.34
C ALA A 126 14.27 8.66 13.11
N ARG A 127 13.66 9.84 12.97
CA ARG A 127 14.03 11.03 13.73
C ARG A 127 13.75 10.86 15.22
N ASP A 128 12.60 10.31 15.57
CA ASP A 128 12.20 10.10 16.97
C ASP A 128 13.14 9.09 17.65
N ILE A 129 13.48 8.00 16.96
CA ILE A 129 14.45 7.01 17.45
C ILE A 129 15.83 7.64 17.65
N ASN A 130 16.34 8.40 16.67
CA ASN A 130 17.64 9.05 16.77
C ASN A 130 17.67 10.08 17.91
N ALA A 131 16.57 10.82 18.11
CA ALA A 131 16.46 11.76 19.23
C ALA A 131 16.45 11.05 20.60
N ALA A 132 15.77 9.89 20.69
CA ALA A 132 15.76 9.10 21.91
C ALA A 132 17.16 8.53 22.23
N ILE A 133 17.86 7.98 21.21
CA ILE A 133 19.24 7.47 21.38
C ILE A 133 20.18 8.60 21.85
N LYS A 134 20.05 9.80 21.26
CA LYS A 134 20.88 10.94 21.65
C LYS A 134 20.68 11.34 23.12
N ARG A 135 19.43 11.41 23.58
CA ARG A 135 19.13 11.71 25.00
C ARG A 135 19.70 10.65 25.93
N PHE A 136 19.57 9.37 25.57
CA PHE A 136 20.11 8.27 26.37
C PHE A 136 21.63 8.37 26.55
N ASN A 137 22.36 8.70 25.48
CA ASN A 137 23.81 8.86 25.55
C ASN A 137 24.22 10.13 26.35
N GLU A 138 23.43 11.21 26.32
CA GLU A 138 23.69 12.43 27.12
C GLU A 138 23.47 12.17 28.63
N ASP A 139 22.42 11.42 28.99
CA ASP A 139 22.13 11.03 30.36
C ASP A 139 23.24 10.12 30.95
N ASP A 140 23.77 9.17 30.17
CA ASP A 140 24.86 8.28 30.58
C ASP A 140 26.19 9.04 30.80
N GLU A 141 26.48 10.10 30.01
CA GLU A 141 27.69 10.95 30.21
C GLU A 141 27.62 11.77 31.49
N ASP A 142 26.43 12.24 31.90
CA ASP A 142 26.24 13.03 33.11
C ASP A 142 26.34 12.19 34.41
N ASP A 143 26.09 10.88 34.34
CA ASP A 143 26.18 9.96 35.49
C ASP A 143 27.62 9.44 35.74
N GLU A 144 28.56 9.64 34.81
CA GLU A 144 29.97 9.23 34.96
C GLU A 144 30.91 10.36 35.56
N VAL A 145 30.38 11.54 35.87
CA VAL A 145 31.12 12.69 36.45
C VAL A 145 30.82 12.82 37.93
#